data_574cbcf278732ee79752e97697c90f0c
#
_entry.id   574cbcf278732ee79752e97697c90f0c
#
_cell.length_a   1.000
_cell.length_b   1.000
_cell.length_c   1.000
_cell.angle_alpha   90.00
_cell.angle_beta   90.00
_cell.angle_gamma   90.00
#
_symmetry.space_group_name_H-M   'P 1'
#
loop_
_entity.id
_entity.type
_entity.pdbx_description
1 polymer ?
#
loop_
_entity_poly.entity_id
_entity_poly.type
_entity_poly.pdbx_seq_one_letter_code
_entity_poly.pdbx_strand_id
1 'polypeptide(L)'
;MNYKRLLSFLFILLLTISSALADDKRIDPAWPVPDYVEHLLEVATEEIGYTEDHGRSKYGAWAGDPAAQWCAEFLCWCVDQVDQRWGTSLLRNVYPFYTSSNTGRNFFVRDGRYVVRKGKVDGWGYQWLKGQDTFIKSGDYVPQPGDWVFFNWGGGTDTEHVALVEYCTEDRGGNITVHVIEGNNPSAVARNTYELNSPSILGYGTVREVADTTMVFGNQGEKVRQLQEKLAYLGFLRTDLVTGRFTDSTTEAVRAYQEARGLRIIGVANRETQQLLEEEYNRTYQNDPNIWSVVDDE
;
A
#
# COMPACT_ATOMS: atom_id res chain seq x y z
N MET A 1 2.54 49.25 75.30
CA MET A 1 3.27 49.23 74.02
C MET A 1 2.72 48.05 73.20
N ASN A 2 1.83 48.35 72.28
CA ASN A 2 1.10 47.35 71.50
C ASN A 2 1.79 47.07 70.18
N TYR A 3 2.28 45.84 69.98
CA TYR A 3 2.76 45.39 68.70
C TYR A 3 1.60 44.77 67.92
N LYS A 4 1.09 45.48 66.98
CA LYS A 4 0.17 44.91 65.96
C LYS A 4 0.98 44.05 64.99
N ARG A 5 0.78 42.76 65.01
CA ARG A 5 1.28 41.84 64.03
C ARG A 5 0.46 42.00 62.75
N LEU A 6 1.12 42.50 61.70
CA LEU A 6 0.61 42.51 60.34
C LEU A 6 0.78 41.09 59.79
N LEU A 7 -0.30 40.39 59.62
CA LEU A 7 -0.34 39.13 58.86
C LEU A 7 -0.54 39.46 57.40
N SER A 8 0.57 39.43 56.63
CA SER A 8 0.52 39.48 55.18
C SER A 8 0.04 38.13 54.69
N PHE A 9 -1.19 38.07 54.21
CA PHE A 9 -1.69 36.93 53.43
C PHE A 9 -1.08 36.99 52.02
N LEU A 10 -0.07 36.17 51.78
CA LEU A 10 0.43 35.91 50.46
C LEU A 10 -0.57 34.98 49.75
N PHE A 11 -1.43 35.54 48.93
CA PHE A 11 -2.27 34.77 48.00
C PHE A 11 -1.34 34.26 46.91
N ILE A 12 -0.86 33.04 47.08
CA ILE A 12 -0.26 32.26 45.97
C ILE A 12 -1.40 31.85 45.06
N LEU A 13 -1.59 32.62 44.00
CA LEU A 13 -2.44 32.23 42.88
C LEU A 13 -1.75 31.05 42.14
N LEU A 14 -2.06 29.85 42.56
CA LEU A 14 -1.76 28.63 41.78
C LEU A 14 -2.58 28.73 40.50
N LEU A 15 -2.00 29.31 39.46
CA LEU A 15 -2.41 29.09 38.10
C LEU A 15 -2.15 27.60 37.81
N THR A 16 -3.13 26.79 38.06
CA THR A 16 -3.20 25.47 37.43
C THR A 16 -3.35 25.69 35.95
N ILE A 17 -2.21 25.72 35.25
CA ILE A 17 -2.21 25.51 33.80
C ILE A 17 -2.68 24.07 33.65
N SER A 18 -3.99 23.92 33.61
CA SER A 18 -4.58 22.74 33.00
C SER A 18 -4.21 22.83 31.53
N SER A 19 -3.06 22.28 31.18
CA SER A 19 -2.84 21.83 29.81
C SER A 19 -3.90 20.78 29.59
N ALA A 20 -5.08 21.19 29.12
CA ALA A 20 -5.96 20.31 28.44
C ALA A 20 -5.10 19.76 27.30
N LEU A 21 -4.61 18.54 27.45
CA LEU A 21 -4.12 17.74 26.36
C LEU A 21 -5.30 17.71 25.39
N ALA A 22 -5.28 18.58 24.40
CA ALA A 22 -6.26 18.50 23.35
C ALA A 22 -5.96 17.19 22.66
N ASP A 23 -6.91 16.29 22.73
CA ASP A 23 -6.84 15.06 21.97
C ASP A 23 -6.61 15.42 20.51
N ASP A 24 -5.55 14.87 19.91
CA ASP A 24 -5.29 15.02 18.50
C ASP A 24 -6.50 14.48 17.74
N LYS A 25 -6.95 15.25 16.74
CA LYS A 25 -8.13 14.86 15.97
C LYS A 25 -7.78 13.69 15.05
N ARG A 26 -8.52 12.60 15.15
CA ARG A 26 -8.42 11.50 14.18
C ARG A 26 -8.85 12.01 12.80
N ILE A 27 -8.06 11.70 11.79
CA ILE A 27 -8.33 12.05 10.39
C ILE A 27 -9.21 10.94 9.80
N ASP A 28 -10.33 11.36 9.21
CA ASP A 28 -11.18 10.42 8.47
C ASP A 28 -10.48 9.99 7.17
N PRO A 29 -10.58 8.72 6.77
CA PRO A 29 -10.04 8.26 5.51
C PRO A 29 -10.58 9.07 4.33
N ALA A 30 -9.71 9.48 3.42
CA ALA A 30 -10.09 10.25 2.23
C ALA A 30 -10.92 9.41 1.22
N TRP A 31 -10.84 8.09 1.32
CA TRP A 31 -11.55 7.12 0.48
C TRP A 31 -12.15 6.01 1.32
N PRO A 32 -13.19 5.33 0.82
CA PRO A 32 -13.76 4.17 1.51
C PRO A 32 -12.69 3.14 1.84
N VAL A 33 -12.68 2.69 3.09
CA VAL A 33 -11.82 1.61 3.56
C VAL A 33 -12.54 0.31 3.29
N PRO A 34 -11.91 -0.68 2.61
CA PRO A 34 -12.53 -1.99 2.41
C PRO A 34 -12.79 -2.73 3.72
N ASP A 35 -13.87 -3.48 3.81
CA ASP A 35 -14.29 -4.20 5.03
C ASP A 35 -13.20 -5.14 5.56
N TYR A 36 -12.43 -5.79 4.68
CA TYR A 36 -11.34 -6.67 5.09
C TYR A 36 -10.22 -5.97 5.87
N VAL A 37 -10.13 -4.64 5.78
CA VAL A 37 -9.13 -3.86 6.55
C VAL A 37 -9.46 -3.88 8.04
N GLU A 38 -10.75 -3.85 8.41
CA GLU A 38 -11.17 -3.99 9.80
C GLU A 38 -10.71 -5.34 10.36
N HIS A 39 -10.89 -6.42 9.61
CA HIS A 39 -10.42 -7.75 9.97
C HIS A 39 -8.89 -7.82 10.09
N LEU A 40 -8.17 -7.14 9.18
CA LEU A 40 -6.71 -7.10 9.24
C LEU A 40 -6.20 -6.37 10.50
N LEU A 41 -6.84 -5.26 10.84
CA LEU A 41 -6.52 -4.51 12.06
C LEU A 41 -6.91 -5.28 13.33
N GLU A 42 -8.01 -6.03 13.32
CA GLU A 42 -8.41 -6.93 14.41
C GLU A 42 -7.32 -7.96 14.65
N VAL A 43 -6.91 -8.72 13.63
CA VAL A 43 -5.84 -9.74 13.72
C VAL A 43 -4.53 -9.12 14.20
N ALA A 44 -4.12 -7.98 13.63
CA ALA A 44 -2.87 -7.33 14.03
C ALA A 44 -2.92 -6.84 15.49
N THR A 45 -4.08 -6.38 15.94
CA THR A 45 -4.30 -5.91 17.32
C THR A 45 -4.25 -7.06 18.33
N GLU A 46 -4.77 -8.23 17.99
CA GLU A 46 -4.70 -9.43 18.85
C GLU A 46 -3.26 -9.85 19.15
N GLU A 47 -2.33 -9.52 18.25
CA GLU A 47 -0.92 -9.88 18.38
C GLU A 47 -0.08 -8.89 19.19
N ILE A 48 -0.62 -7.74 19.56
CA ILE A 48 0.10 -6.71 20.33
C ILE A 48 0.55 -7.29 21.68
N GLY A 49 1.84 -7.13 21.96
CA GLY A 49 2.50 -7.70 23.15
C GLY A 49 3.20 -9.02 22.88
N TYR A 50 3.05 -9.61 21.69
CA TYR A 50 3.92 -10.73 21.32
C TYR A 50 5.37 -10.27 21.31
N THR A 51 6.27 -11.11 21.82
CA THR A 51 7.72 -10.94 21.78
C THR A 51 8.37 -12.18 21.21
N GLU A 52 9.43 -12.00 20.45
CA GLU A 52 10.22 -13.13 19.98
C GLU A 52 10.91 -13.84 21.15
N ASP A 53 11.17 -15.12 20.99
CA ASP A 53 11.90 -15.94 21.96
C ASP A 53 13.28 -16.31 21.41
N HIS A 54 14.34 -15.85 22.10
CA HIS A 54 15.73 -16.11 21.72
C HIS A 54 16.04 -15.82 20.24
N GLY A 55 15.57 -14.69 19.71
CA GLY A 55 15.77 -14.31 18.32
C GLY A 55 14.95 -15.14 17.32
N ARG A 56 13.86 -15.75 17.75
CA ARG A 56 12.98 -16.57 16.91
C ARG A 56 11.54 -16.14 17.06
N SER A 57 10.87 -15.94 15.94
CA SER A 57 9.46 -15.54 15.91
C SER A 57 8.57 -16.62 15.32
N LYS A 58 7.30 -16.65 15.75
CA LYS A 58 6.29 -17.52 15.13
C LYS A 58 5.98 -17.13 13.69
N TYR A 59 6.14 -15.84 13.36
CA TYR A 59 5.91 -15.30 12.01
C TYR A 59 7.01 -15.73 11.05
N GLY A 60 8.28 -15.63 11.47
CA GLY A 60 9.38 -16.19 10.72
C GLY A 60 9.28 -17.71 10.56
N ALA A 61 8.86 -18.42 11.63
CA ALA A 61 8.62 -19.87 11.56
C ALA A 61 7.51 -20.20 10.54
N TRP A 62 6.43 -19.44 10.51
CA TRP A 62 5.37 -19.59 9.51
C TRP A 62 5.88 -19.34 8.09
N ALA A 63 6.75 -18.36 7.91
CA ALA A 63 7.34 -18.03 6.61
C ALA A 63 8.50 -18.95 6.19
N GLY A 64 8.96 -19.86 7.08
CA GLY A 64 10.01 -20.85 6.81
C GLY A 64 11.37 -20.55 7.41
N ASP A 65 11.59 -19.38 8.01
CA ASP A 65 12.83 -19.03 8.72
C ASP A 65 12.53 -18.37 10.08
N PRO A 66 12.51 -19.14 11.17
CA PRO A 66 12.20 -18.60 12.50
C PRO A 66 13.14 -17.49 12.99
N ALA A 67 14.37 -17.43 12.46
CA ALA A 67 15.40 -16.48 12.87
C ALA A 67 15.50 -15.25 11.95
N ALA A 68 14.63 -15.14 10.94
CA ALA A 68 14.57 -13.99 10.04
C ALA A 68 14.18 -12.70 10.76
N GLN A 69 14.47 -11.56 10.13
CA GLN A 69 13.84 -10.27 10.46
C GLN A 69 12.38 -10.36 10.06
N TRP A 70 11.46 -10.27 11.02
CA TRP A 70 10.08 -10.70 10.83
C TRP A 70 9.03 -9.57 10.76
N CYS A 71 9.42 -8.34 10.43
CA CYS A 71 8.47 -7.25 10.25
C CYS A 71 7.51 -7.50 9.07
N ALA A 72 8.02 -7.99 7.94
CA ALA A 72 7.24 -8.33 6.77
C ALA A 72 6.41 -9.60 6.99
N GLU A 73 7.02 -10.62 7.59
CA GLU A 73 6.39 -11.90 7.89
C GLU A 73 5.20 -11.72 8.85
N PHE A 74 5.30 -10.81 9.82
CA PHE A 74 4.18 -10.46 10.70
C PHE A 74 2.98 -9.95 9.90
N LEU A 75 3.17 -8.97 9.02
CA LEU A 75 2.08 -8.42 8.22
C LEU A 75 1.51 -9.46 7.24
N CYS A 76 2.36 -10.24 6.59
CA CYS A 76 1.93 -11.33 5.70
C CYS A 76 1.13 -12.39 6.46
N TRP A 77 1.57 -12.75 7.68
CA TRP A 77 0.87 -13.67 8.55
C TRP A 77 -0.50 -13.13 8.96
N CYS A 78 -0.61 -11.84 9.32
CA CYS A 78 -1.90 -11.23 9.63
C CYS A 78 -2.86 -11.33 8.46
N VAL A 79 -2.41 -11.06 7.23
CA VAL A 79 -3.23 -11.21 6.02
C VAL A 79 -3.66 -12.66 5.81
N ASP A 80 -2.75 -13.64 6.00
CA ASP A 80 -3.07 -15.07 5.91
C ASP A 80 -4.13 -15.49 6.94
N GLN A 81 -4.07 -14.95 8.17
CA GLN A 81 -5.09 -15.20 9.19
C GLN A 81 -6.46 -14.63 8.81
N VAL A 82 -6.50 -13.47 8.14
CA VAL A 82 -7.75 -12.93 7.59
C VAL A 82 -8.30 -13.87 6.52
N ASP A 83 -7.47 -14.31 5.60
CA ASP A 83 -7.88 -15.26 4.55
C ASP A 83 -8.45 -16.55 5.14
N GLN A 84 -7.80 -17.09 6.19
CA GLN A 84 -8.26 -18.31 6.85
C GLN A 84 -9.55 -18.13 7.66
N ARG A 85 -9.71 -17.00 8.37
CA ARG A 85 -10.85 -16.78 9.27
C ARG A 85 -12.12 -16.36 8.52
N TRP A 86 -11.99 -15.58 7.45
CA TRP A 86 -13.13 -14.99 6.72
C TRP A 86 -13.28 -15.50 5.28
N GLY A 87 -12.41 -16.43 4.84
CA GLY A 87 -12.50 -17.03 3.51
C GLY A 87 -12.20 -16.06 2.38
N THR A 88 -11.34 -15.09 2.62
CA THR A 88 -10.87 -14.12 1.62
C THR A 88 -9.66 -14.68 0.86
N SER A 89 -9.14 -13.93 -0.10
CA SER A 89 -7.94 -14.24 -0.86
C SER A 89 -7.08 -13.01 -1.03
N LEU A 90 -6.68 -12.40 0.08
CA LEU A 90 -5.97 -11.13 0.11
C LEU A 90 -4.46 -11.31 -0.08
N LEU A 91 -3.90 -12.38 0.52
CA LEU A 91 -2.48 -12.67 0.43
C LEU A 91 -2.10 -13.00 -1.02
N ARG A 92 -1.09 -12.32 -1.54
CA ARG A 92 -0.62 -12.36 -2.95
C ARG A 92 -1.52 -11.66 -3.98
N ASN A 93 -2.77 -11.31 -3.63
CA ASN A 93 -3.69 -10.61 -4.52
C ASN A 93 -3.82 -9.12 -4.15
N VAL A 94 -4.06 -8.81 -2.89
CA VAL A 94 -4.17 -7.44 -2.38
C VAL A 94 -2.89 -7.03 -1.65
N TYR A 95 -2.34 -7.91 -0.84
CA TYR A 95 -1.11 -7.71 -0.10
C TYR A 95 -0.03 -8.69 -0.55
N PRO A 96 1.25 -8.27 -0.55
CA PRO A 96 2.34 -9.16 -0.95
C PRO A 96 2.55 -10.29 0.06
N PHE A 97 3.07 -11.41 -0.41
CA PHE A 97 3.83 -12.34 0.42
C PHE A 97 5.31 -12.16 0.14
N TYR A 98 6.09 -11.80 1.15
CA TYR A 98 7.54 -11.61 0.99
C TYR A 98 8.26 -11.64 2.34
N THR A 99 9.56 -11.91 2.26
CA THR A 99 10.49 -11.99 3.38
C THR A 99 11.74 -11.13 3.16
N SER A 100 11.80 -10.34 2.08
CA SER A 100 12.96 -9.53 1.72
C SER A 100 12.60 -8.10 1.34
N SER A 101 13.49 -7.16 1.65
CA SER A 101 13.24 -5.75 1.80
C SER A 101 12.45 -5.05 0.69
N ASN A 102 12.83 -5.16 -0.58
CA ASN A 102 12.18 -4.38 -1.64
C ASN A 102 11.00 -5.11 -2.32
N THR A 103 10.83 -6.40 -2.10
CA THR A 103 9.82 -7.20 -2.81
C THR A 103 8.40 -6.75 -2.49
N GLY A 104 8.09 -6.46 -1.22
CA GLY A 104 6.79 -5.97 -0.81
C GLY A 104 6.45 -4.61 -1.42
N ARG A 105 7.37 -3.66 -1.38
CA ARG A 105 7.20 -2.36 -2.04
C ARG A 105 6.95 -2.52 -3.55
N ASN A 106 7.75 -3.34 -4.22
CA ASN A 106 7.66 -3.53 -5.66
C ASN A 106 6.34 -4.19 -6.09
N PHE A 107 5.72 -4.98 -5.22
CA PHE A 107 4.38 -5.51 -5.44
C PHE A 107 3.37 -4.35 -5.61
N PHE A 108 3.32 -3.42 -4.68
CA PHE A 108 2.43 -2.25 -4.77
C PHE A 108 2.78 -1.32 -5.94
N VAL A 109 4.08 -1.20 -6.28
CA VAL A 109 4.51 -0.41 -7.46
C VAL A 109 3.93 -1.00 -8.74
N ARG A 110 4.06 -2.31 -8.94
CA ARG A 110 3.55 -2.99 -10.15
C ARG A 110 2.05 -2.83 -10.31
N ASP A 111 1.34 -2.77 -9.20
CA ASP A 111 -0.12 -2.63 -9.21
C ASP A 111 -0.60 -1.16 -9.27
N GLY A 112 0.31 -0.17 -9.37
CA GLY A 112 -0.06 1.25 -9.32
C GLY A 112 -0.61 1.68 -7.95
N ARG A 113 -0.22 0.99 -6.90
CA ARG A 113 -0.72 1.19 -5.53
C ARG A 113 0.38 1.64 -4.56
N TYR A 114 1.44 2.28 -5.06
CA TYR A 114 2.51 2.80 -4.25
C TYR A 114 2.65 4.31 -4.35
N VAL A 115 2.59 5.00 -3.21
CA VAL A 115 2.86 6.44 -3.10
C VAL A 115 4.29 6.65 -2.66
N VAL A 116 5.13 7.18 -3.54
CA VAL A 116 6.54 7.46 -3.27
C VAL A 116 6.67 8.74 -2.45
N ARG A 117 7.38 8.67 -1.36
CA ARG A 117 7.78 9.84 -0.58
C ARG A 117 9.26 10.17 -0.71
N LYS A 118 10.09 9.15 -0.86
CA LYS A 118 11.55 9.31 -1.00
C LYS A 118 12.10 8.36 -2.06
N GLY A 119 13.02 8.87 -2.86
CA GLY A 119 13.70 8.10 -3.90
C GLY A 119 12.91 8.00 -5.20
N LYS A 120 13.30 7.04 -6.02
CA LYS A 120 12.65 6.65 -7.26
C LYS A 120 12.21 5.21 -7.15
N VAL A 121 11.17 4.88 -7.87
CA VAL A 121 10.76 3.51 -8.07
C VAL A 121 10.97 3.18 -9.53
N ASP A 122 11.90 2.25 -9.81
CA ASP A 122 12.15 1.78 -11.16
C ASP A 122 11.05 0.82 -11.59
N GLY A 123 10.78 0.80 -12.89
CA GLY A 123 9.84 -0.11 -13.49
C GLY A 123 8.61 0.57 -14.06
N TRP A 124 7.53 -0.14 -14.07
CA TRP A 124 6.35 0.19 -14.80
C TRP A 124 5.77 1.55 -14.44
N GLY A 125 5.75 2.41 -15.41
CA GLY A 125 4.90 3.54 -15.72
C GLY A 125 4.49 4.50 -14.64
N TYR A 126 4.80 4.26 -13.40
CA TYR A 126 4.28 5.10 -12.40
C TYR A 126 5.28 5.47 -11.32
N GLN A 127 5.39 6.71 -11.10
CA GLN A 127 6.12 7.27 -9.97
C GLN A 127 5.41 8.52 -9.45
N TRP A 128 5.15 8.57 -8.16
CA TRP A 128 4.67 9.75 -7.48
C TRP A 128 5.81 10.69 -7.22
N LEU A 129 6.03 11.63 -8.09
CA LEU A 129 7.05 12.65 -7.92
C LEU A 129 6.38 13.99 -7.62
N LYS A 130 6.96 14.73 -6.69
CA LYS A 130 6.50 16.08 -6.36
C LYS A 130 6.42 16.92 -7.63
N GLY A 131 5.28 17.55 -7.86
CA GLY A 131 5.06 18.43 -9.01
C GLY A 131 4.64 17.73 -10.30
N GLN A 132 4.46 16.41 -10.29
CA GLN A 132 3.83 15.72 -11.42
C GLN A 132 2.30 15.84 -11.33
N ASP A 133 1.68 15.90 -12.50
CA ASP A 133 0.22 15.91 -12.61
C ASP A 133 -0.28 14.47 -12.52
N THR A 134 -0.45 14.03 -11.30
CA THR A 134 -0.84 12.68 -10.97
C THR A 134 -2.17 12.67 -10.24
N PHE A 135 -2.76 11.51 -10.11
CA PHE A 135 -4.03 11.28 -9.44
C PHE A 135 -4.03 11.74 -7.97
N ILE A 136 -2.91 11.55 -7.27
CA ILE A 136 -2.62 12.11 -5.95
C ILE A 136 -1.24 12.76 -6.01
N LYS A 137 -1.07 13.99 -5.56
CA LYS A 137 0.22 14.63 -5.50
C LYS A 137 1.06 14.07 -4.35
N SER A 138 2.36 13.89 -4.61
CA SER A 138 3.29 13.56 -3.54
C SER A 138 3.27 14.67 -2.48
N GLY A 139 3.08 14.32 -1.23
CA GLY A 139 2.94 15.26 -0.11
C GLY A 139 1.51 15.59 0.27
N ASP A 140 0.53 15.33 -0.62
CA ASP A 140 -0.89 15.48 -0.29
C ASP A 140 -1.49 14.16 0.23
N TYR A 141 -0.72 13.08 0.20
CA TYR A 141 -1.19 11.79 0.65
C TYR A 141 -1.06 11.65 2.16
N VAL A 142 -2.20 11.47 2.81
CA VAL A 142 -2.30 11.03 4.20
C VAL A 142 -2.67 9.55 4.17
N PRO A 143 -1.82 8.65 4.71
CA PRO A 143 -2.10 7.22 4.68
C PRO A 143 -3.35 6.91 5.50
N GLN A 144 -4.06 5.88 5.07
CA GLN A 144 -5.31 5.47 5.70
C GLN A 144 -5.22 4.03 6.22
N PRO A 145 -6.19 3.60 7.04
CA PRO A 145 -6.21 2.25 7.58
C PRO A 145 -6.01 1.19 6.50
N GLY A 146 -5.14 0.22 6.78
CA GLY A 146 -4.81 -0.86 5.85
C GLY A 146 -3.63 -0.60 4.92
N ASP A 147 -3.15 0.63 4.82
CA ASP A 147 -1.92 0.93 4.06
C ASP A 147 -0.69 0.33 4.76
N TRP A 148 0.29 -0.06 3.98
CA TRP A 148 1.59 -0.46 4.49
C TRP A 148 2.59 0.67 4.30
N VAL A 149 3.25 1.11 5.37
CA VAL A 149 4.31 2.13 5.34
C VAL A 149 5.67 1.47 5.32
N PHE A 150 6.53 1.91 4.40
CA PHE A 150 7.88 1.40 4.19
C PHE A 150 8.92 2.40 4.66
N PHE A 151 9.93 1.92 5.37
CA PHE A 151 10.94 2.75 6.02
C PHE A 151 12.37 2.43 5.58
N ASN A 152 13.23 3.46 5.70
CA ASN A 152 14.68 3.35 5.71
C ASN A 152 15.28 4.41 6.64
N TRP A 153 15.98 3.99 7.66
CA TRP A 153 16.65 4.89 8.62
C TRP A 153 18.09 5.20 8.22
N GLY A 154 18.71 4.37 7.40
CA GLY A 154 20.09 4.53 6.90
C GLY A 154 20.27 5.63 5.86
N GLY A 155 19.19 6.31 5.46
CA GLY A 155 19.23 7.38 4.44
C GLY A 155 19.16 6.86 3.00
N GLY A 156 19.15 5.55 2.78
CA GLY A 156 19.00 4.90 1.48
C GLY A 156 17.57 4.93 0.93
N THR A 157 17.35 4.18 -0.13
CA THR A 157 16.04 4.00 -0.78
C THR A 157 15.54 2.57 -0.75
N ASP A 158 16.33 1.64 -0.24
CA ASP A 158 15.91 0.25 0.01
C ASP A 158 15.08 0.18 1.29
N THR A 159 14.06 -0.67 1.30
CA THR A 159 13.21 -0.82 2.47
C THR A 159 13.93 -1.65 3.54
N GLU A 160 13.97 -1.13 4.76
CA GLU A 160 14.55 -1.83 5.93
C GLU A 160 13.44 -2.33 6.87
N HIS A 161 12.26 -1.71 6.80
CA HIS A 161 11.15 -2.03 7.68
C HIS A 161 9.80 -1.73 7.01
N VAL A 162 8.75 -2.37 7.54
CA VAL A 162 7.38 -2.17 7.11
C VAL A 162 6.43 -2.23 8.31
N ALA A 163 5.39 -1.40 8.29
CA ALA A 163 4.34 -1.39 9.29
C ALA A 163 2.96 -1.25 8.66
N LEU A 164 1.91 -1.66 9.39
CA LEU A 164 0.50 -1.50 9.03
C LEU A 164 -0.03 -0.19 9.59
N VAL A 165 -0.58 0.66 8.74
CA VAL A 165 -1.24 1.90 9.18
C VAL A 165 -2.58 1.55 9.84
N GLU A 166 -2.74 2.01 11.09
CA GLU A 166 -3.98 1.85 11.86
C GLU A 166 -4.90 3.07 11.66
N TYR A 167 -4.37 4.28 11.79
CA TYR A 167 -5.03 5.55 11.51
C TYR A 167 -4.03 6.71 11.52
N CYS A 168 -4.50 7.91 11.20
CA CYS A 168 -3.73 9.15 11.37
C CYS A 168 -4.46 10.12 12.29
N THR A 169 -3.69 10.98 12.96
CA THR A 169 -4.21 12.11 13.75
C THR A 169 -3.55 13.41 13.33
N GLU A 170 -4.26 14.52 13.54
CA GLU A 170 -3.76 15.87 13.31
C GLU A 170 -3.81 16.65 14.61
N ASP A 171 -2.70 17.28 14.99
CA ASP A 171 -2.61 18.18 16.12
C ASP A 171 -3.17 19.58 15.78
N ARG A 172 -3.22 20.49 16.75
CA ARG A 172 -3.69 21.87 16.54
C ARG A 172 -2.78 22.69 15.63
N GLY A 173 -1.55 22.26 15.42
CA GLY A 173 -0.57 22.89 14.54
C GLY A 173 -0.66 22.41 13.09
N GLY A 174 -1.53 21.43 12.80
CA GLY A 174 -1.63 20.81 11.49
C GLY A 174 -0.57 19.74 11.25
N ASN A 175 0.14 19.30 12.29
CA ASN A 175 1.09 18.19 12.15
C ASN A 175 0.34 16.86 12.19
N ILE A 176 0.67 16.00 11.24
CA ILE A 176 0.01 14.70 11.11
C ILE A 176 0.93 13.60 11.66
N THR A 177 0.35 12.79 12.54
CA THR A 177 0.97 11.59 13.11
C THR A 177 0.33 10.34 12.51
N VAL A 178 1.16 9.44 12.02
CA VAL A 178 0.77 8.12 11.50
C VAL A 178 0.89 7.11 12.63
N HIS A 179 -0.22 6.50 13.01
CA HIS A 179 -0.28 5.43 14.00
C HIS A 179 -0.23 4.08 13.29
N VAL A 180 0.64 3.20 13.75
CA VAL A 180 0.89 1.91 13.10
C VAL A 180 0.89 0.76 14.10
N ILE A 181 0.63 -0.44 13.59
CA ILE A 181 0.92 -1.70 14.25
C ILE A 181 2.06 -2.36 13.47
N GLU A 182 3.12 -2.75 14.16
CA GLU A 182 4.31 -3.30 13.54
C GLU A 182 4.92 -4.42 14.36
N GLY A 183 5.59 -5.32 13.69
CA GLY A 183 6.38 -6.40 14.30
C GLY A 183 7.88 -6.14 14.20
N ASN A 184 8.66 -6.75 15.08
CA ASN A 184 10.12 -6.69 15.08
C ASN A 184 10.71 -5.27 15.29
N ASN A 185 10.05 -4.46 16.10
CA ASN A 185 10.56 -3.11 16.43
C ASN A 185 10.28 -2.74 17.90
N PRO A 186 11.24 -2.95 18.84
CA PRO A 186 12.35 -3.89 18.74
C PRO A 186 11.90 -5.29 19.23
N SER A 187 11.92 -6.29 18.39
CA SER A 187 11.64 -7.70 18.75
C SER A 187 10.25 -8.00 19.33
N ALA A 188 9.28 -7.12 19.09
CA ALA A 188 7.92 -7.24 19.60
C ALA A 188 6.89 -6.79 18.55
N VAL A 189 5.62 -7.17 18.75
CA VAL A 189 4.48 -6.53 18.08
C VAL A 189 3.97 -5.41 18.97
N ALA A 190 3.95 -4.20 18.44
CA ALA A 190 3.57 -3.01 19.19
C ALA A 190 2.87 -1.96 18.32
N ARG A 191 2.16 -1.03 18.97
CA ARG A 191 1.77 0.25 18.36
C ARG A 191 2.91 1.24 18.47
N ASN A 192 3.23 1.86 17.35
CA ASN A 192 4.17 2.96 17.28
C ASN A 192 3.60 4.13 16.47
N THR A 193 4.28 5.27 16.52
CA THR A 193 3.84 6.48 15.82
C THR A 193 5.00 7.12 15.07
N TYR A 194 4.69 7.71 13.93
CA TYR A 194 5.66 8.42 13.09
C TYR A 194 5.04 9.73 12.60
N GLU A 195 5.83 10.78 12.57
CA GLU A 195 5.40 12.00 11.88
C GLU A 195 5.23 11.72 10.38
N LEU A 196 4.15 12.23 9.77
CA LEU A 196 3.90 12.08 8.34
C LEU A 196 5.10 12.51 7.50
N ASN A 197 5.81 13.54 7.95
CA ASN A 197 6.99 14.09 7.27
C ASN A 197 8.31 13.46 7.69
N SER A 198 8.29 12.35 8.44
CA SER A 198 9.51 11.65 8.85
C SER A 198 10.41 11.34 7.64
N PRO A 199 11.72 11.68 7.72
CA PRO A 199 12.64 11.40 6.62
C PRO A 199 12.91 9.91 6.41
N SER A 200 12.53 9.07 7.37
CA SER A 200 12.67 7.62 7.26
C SER A 200 11.57 6.98 6.41
N ILE A 201 10.43 7.63 6.20
CA ILE A 201 9.35 7.10 5.38
C ILE A 201 9.72 7.18 3.89
N LEU A 202 9.80 6.02 3.25
CA LEU A 202 10.03 5.90 1.81
C LEU A 202 8.75 6.09 1.00
N GLY A 203 7.63 5.58 1.50
CA GLY A 203 6.34 5.64 0.84
C GLY A 203 5.34 4.66 1.44
N TYR A 204 4.20 4.55 0.76
CA TYR A 204 3.05 3.75 1.22
C TYR A 204 2.58 2.80 0.13
N GLY A 205 2.35 1.55 0.49
CA GLY A 205 1.59 0.59 -0.32
C GLY A 205 0.11 0.68 0.06
N THR A 206 -0.74 1.03 -0.89
CA THR A 206 -2.15 1.33 -0.62
C THR A 206 -3.08 0.18 -0.96
N VAL A 207 -4.24 0.14 -0.33
CA VAL A 207 -5.28 -0.86 -0.61
C VAL A 207 -6.03 -0.60 -1.92
N ARG A 208 -5.82 0.55 -2.52
CA ARG A 208 -6.45 0.97 -3.79
C ARG A 208 -5.40 1.45 -4.77
N GLU A 209 -5.76 1.41 -6.04
CA GLU A 209 -4.95 2.04 -7.08
C GLU A 209 -4.95 3.56 -6.93
N VAL A 210 -3.77 4.15 -6.88
CA VAL A 210 -3.56 5.60 -6.68
C VAL A 210 -2.76 6.22 -7.81
N ALA A 211 -2.09 5.40 -8.62
CA ALA A 211 -1.29 5.86 -9.75
C ALA A 211 -2.16 6.03 -11.01
N ASP A 212 -1.74 6.91 -11.87
CA ASP A 212 -2.18 6.88 -13.26
C ASP A 212 -1.54 5.66 -13.95
N THR A 213 -2.34 4.65 -14.21
CA THR A 213 -1.91 3.41 -14.83
C THR A 213 -1.90 3.45 -16.34
N THR A 214 -2.03 4.64 -16.94
CA THR A 214 -1.94 4.82 -18.38
C THR A 214 -0.65 4.21 -18.93
N MET A 215 -0.78 3.28 -19.88
CA MET A 215 0.34 2.64 -20.54
C MET A 215 0.56 3.22 -21.92
N VAL A 216 1.82 3.57 -22.20
CA VAL A 216 2.25 4.20 -23.46
C VAL A 216 3.49 3.51 -24.03
N PHE A 217 3.79 3.82 -25.28
CA PHE A 217 5.05 3.40 -25.92
C PHE A 217 6.26 3.64 -25.01
N GLY A 218 7.11 2.63 -24.88
CA GLY A 218 8.29 2.65 -24.02
C GLY A 218 8.07 2.11 -22.60
N ASN A 219 6.84 1.99 -22.14
CA ASN A 219 6.57 1.30 -20.87
C ASN A 219 6.96 -0.18 -20.94
N GLN A 220 7.30 -0.75 -19.78
CA GLN A 220 7.67 -2.17 -19.71
C GLN A 220 7.30 -2.75 -18.35
N GLY A 221 7.17 -4.06 -18.30
CA GLY A 221 6.88 -4.80 -17.08
C GLY A 221 5.64 -5.66 -17.18
N GLU A 222 5.25 -6.23 -16.05
CA GLU A 222 4.18 -7.23 -15.98
C GLU A 222 2.82 -6.69 -16.42
N LYS A 223 2.46 -5.48 -16.03
CA LYS A 223 1.18 -4.87 -16.46
C LYS A 223 1.10 -4.65 -17.98
N VAL A 224 2.22 -4.30 -18.61
CA VAL A 224 2.28 -4.23 -20.08
C VAL A 224 2.08 -5.61 -20.68
N ARG A 225 2.68 -6.65 -20.09
CA ARG A 225 2.50 -8.02 -20.53
C ARG A 225 1.06 -8.48 -20.39
N GLN A 226 0.42 -8.24 -19.26
CA GLN A 226 -1.00 -8.51 -19.04
C GLN A 226 -1.93 -7.80 -20.03
N LEU A 227 -1.65 -6.52 -20.33
CA LEU A 227 -2.35 -5.79 -21.40
C LEU A 227 -2.20 -6.50 -22.74
N GLN A 228 -0.97 -6.88 -23.09
CA GLN A 228 -0.67 -7.57 -24.34
C GLN A 228 -1.33 -8.96 -24.43
N GLU A 229 -1.36 -9.71 -23.34
CA GLU A 229 -2.03 -11.00 -23.24
C GLU A 229 -3.53 -10.87 -23.51
N LYS A 230 -4.18 -9.87 -22.91
CA LYS A 230 -5.61 -9.60 -23.16
C LYS A 230 -5.87 -9.16 -24.60
N LEU A 231 -5.04 -8.27 -25.14
CA LEU A 231 -5.13 -7.86 -26.54
C LEU A 231 -4.90 -9.05 -27.49
N ALA A 232 -3.96 -9.95 -27.16
CA ALA A 232 -3.69 -11.14 -27.94
C ALA A 232 -4.85 -12.15 -27.88
N TYR A 233 -5.39 -12.39 -26.69
CA TYR A 233 -6.55 -13.25 -26.48
C TYR A 233 -7.77 -12.78 -27.28
N LEU A 234 -8.01 -11.47 -27.31
CA LEU A 234 -9.09 -10.87 -28.09
C LEU A 234 -8.77 -10.67 -29.58
N GLY A 235 -7.61 -11.13 -30.05
CA GLY A 235 -7.20 -11.12 -31.46
C GLY A 235 -6.65 -9.80 -31.99
N PHE A 236 -6.36 -8.83 -31.12
CA PHE A 236 -5.80 -7.53 -31.53
C PHE A 236 -4.26 -7.52 -31.58
N LEU A 237 -3.60 -8.48 -30.94
CA LEU A 237 -2.15 -8.61 -30.94
C LEU A 237 -1.77 -10.07 -31.26
N ARG A 238 -0.67 -10.27 -31.96
CA ARG A 238 -0.12 -11.62 -32.15
C ARG A 238 0.52 -12.08 -30.83
N THR A 239 0.37 -13.36 -30.49
CA THR A 239 0.88 -13.94 -29.25
C THR A 239 2.41 -13.87 -29.11
N ASP A 240 3.15 -13.95 -30.22
CA ASP A 240 4.60 -13.84 -30.23
C ASP A 240 5.11 -12.40 -29.96
N LEU A 241 4.20 -11.41 -29.91
CA LEU A 241 4.49 -10.02 -29.56
C LEU A 241 4.17 -9.68 -28.10
N VAL A 242 3.78 -10.65 -27.31
CA VAL A 242 3.60 -10.51 -25.86
C VAL A 242 4.96 -10.53 -25.16
N THR A 243 5.59 -9.37 -25.07
CA THR A 243 6.99 -9.22 -24.64
C THR A 243 7.13 -8.53 -23.27
N GLY A 244 6.05 -7.95 -22.75
CA GLY A 244 6.10 -7.05 -21.59
C GLY A 244 6.71 -5.69 -21.89
N ARG A 245 6.90 -5.33 -23.16
CA ARG A 245 7.35 -4.01 -23.61
C ARG A 245 6.30 -3.39 -24.51
N PHE A 246 5.87 -2.18 -24.19
CA PHE A 246 4.92 -1.43 -25.00
C PHE A 246 5.67 -0.84 -26.22
N THR A 247 5.56 -1.52 -27.33
CA THR A 247 6.22 -1.20 -28.61
C THR A 247 5.22 -0.61 -29.60
N ASP A 248 5.67 -0.29 -30.83
CA ASP A 248 4.79 0.13 -31.92
C ASP A 248 3.68 -0.89 -32.18
N SER A 249 4.00 -2.20 -32.15
CA SER A 249 2.99 -3.25 -32.33
C SER A 249 1.92 -3.21 -31.24
N THR A 250 2.29 -2.90 -29.99
CA THR A 250 1.33 -2.73 -28.90
C THR A 250 0.49 -1.46 -29.10
N THR A 251 1.12 -0.36 -29.56
CA THR A 251 0.41 0.88 -29.90
C THR A 251 -0.65 0.66 -30.96
N GLU A 252 -0.32 -0.06 -32.03
CA GLU A 252 -1.26 -0.37 -33.09
C GLU A 252 -2.37 -1.33 -32.63
N ALA A 253 -2.05 -2.33 -31.80
CA ALA A 253 -3.05 -3.19 -31.20
C ALA A 253 -4.05 -2.43 -30.31
N VAL A 254 -3.55 -1.48 -29.49
CA VAL A 254 -4.40 -0.61 -28.68
C VAL A 254 -5.27 0.28 -29.56
N ARG A 255 -4.73 0.86 -30.64
CA ARG A 255 -5.51 1.66 -31.62
C ARG A 255 -6.61 0.82 -32.26
N ALA A 256 -6.30 -0.37 -32.74
CA ALA A 256 -7.27 -1.26 -33.34
C ALA A 256 -8.39 -1.66 -32.36
N TYR A 257 -8.02 -1.93 -31.10
CA TYR A 257 -8.99 -2.18 -30.05
C TYR A 257 -9.89 -0.97 -29.79
N GLN A 258 -9.31 0.23 -29.64
CA GLN A 258 -10.05 1.47 -29.43
C GLN A 258 -11.04 1.75 -30.57
N GLU A 259 -10.60 1.58 -31.82
CA GLU A 259 -11.44 1.72 -33.02
C GLU A 259 -12.61 0.75 -33.00
N ALA A 260 -12.32 -0.53 -32.76
CA ALA A 260 -13.33 -1.59 -32.71
C ALA A 260 -14.37 -1.42 -31.60
N ARG A 261 -14.08 -0.64 -30.58
CA ARG A 261 -14.95 -0.38 -29.40
C ARG A 261 -15.48 1.04 -29.37
N GLY A 262 -15.24 1.85 -30.39
CA GLY A 262 -15.76 3.21 -30.46
C GLY A 262 -15.12 4.17 -29.44
N LEU A 263 -13.95 3.81 -28.93
CA LEU A 263 -13.16 4.66 -28.02
C LEU A 263 -12.38 5.70 -28.83
N ARG A 264 -11.88 6.73 -28.14
CA ARG A 264 -10.96 7.68 -28.76
C ARG A 264 -9.67 6.95 -29.18
N ILE A 265 -9.33 6.99 -30.46
CA ILE A 265 -8.17 6.28 -31.05
C ILE A 265 -6.90 7.08 -30.78
N ILE A 266 -6.21 6.79 -29.69
CA ILE A 266 -5.00 7.50 -29.26
C ILE A 266 -3.76 6.59 -29.20
N GLY A 267 -3.93 5.26 -29.25
CA GLY A 267 -2.84 4.29 -29.13
C GLY A 267 -2.22 4.24 -27.73
N VAL A 268 -2.89 4.84 -26.76
CA VAL A 268 -2.53 4.86 -25.35
C VAL A 268 -3.53 4.04 -24.58
N ALA A 269 -3.09 3.06 -23.81
CA ALA A 269 -3.94 2.29 -22.96
C ALA A 269 -4.22 3.08 -21.66
N ASN A 270 -5.12 4.07 -21.76
CA ASN A 270 -5.61 4.82 -20.63
C ASN A 270 -6.59 4.00 -19.78
N ARG A 271 -7.01 4.53 -18.65
CA ARG A 271 -7.92 3.83 -17.72
C ARG A 271 -9.19 3.31 -18.43
N GLU A 272 -9.83 4.13 -19.25
CA GLU A 272 -11.04 3.74 -19.97
C GLU A 272 -10.80 2.54 -20.90
N THR A 273 -9.70 2.59 -21.66
CA THR A 273 -9.29 1.48 -22.56
C THR A 273 -9.01 0.21 -21.76
N GLN A 274 -8.28 0.33 -20.64
CA GLN A 274 -7.93 -0.82 -19.82
C GLN A 274 -9.14 -1.45 -19.13
N GLN A 275 -10.04 -0.64 -18.59
CA GLN A 275 -11.26 -1.13 -17.95
C GLN A 275 -12.15 -1.90 -18.93
N LEU A 276 -12.39 -1.32 -20.11
CA LEU A 276 -13.20 -2.00 -21.12
C LEU A 276 -12.55 -3.29 -21.62
N LEU A 277 -11.22 -3.27 -21.79
CA LEU A 277 -10.44 -4.45 -22.19
C LEU A 277 -10.53 -5.57 -21.12
N GLU A 278 -10.42 -5.19 -19.84
CA GLU A 278 -10.56 -6.10 -18.71
C GLU A 278 -11.94 -6.74 -18.65
N GLU A 279 -13.00 -5.94 -18.74
CA GLU A 279 -14.38 -6.41 -18.71
C GLU A 279 -14.67 -7.37 -19.88
N GLU A 280 -14.18 -7.04 -21.07
CA GLU A 280 -14.38 -7.86 -22.26
C GLU A 280 -13.59 -9.17 -22.17
N TYR A 281 -12.33 -9.10 -21.75
CA TYR A 281 -11.50 -10.28 -21.55
C TYR A 281 -12.15 -11.24 -20.54
N ASN A 282 -12.54 -10.74 -19.38
CA ASN A 282 -13.15 -11.59 -18.33
C ASN A 282 -14.45 -12.23 -18.81
N ARG A 283 -15.31 -11.48 -19.49
CA ARG A 283 -16.57 -12.02 -20.05
C ARG A 283 -16.31 -13.09 -21.11
N THR A 284 -15.33 -12.89 -21.99
CA THR A 284 -15.01 -13.82 -23.07
C THR A 284 -14.30 -15.05 -22.53
N TYR A 285 -13.35 -14.86 -21.62
CA TYR A 285 -12.60 -15.95 -20.97
C TYR A 285 -13.49 -16.88 -20.15
N GLN A 286 -14.40 -16.33 -19.34
CA GLN A 286 -15.36 -17.14 -18.55
C GLN A 286 -16.32 -17.96 -19.40
N ASN A 287 -16.57 -17.57 -20.64
CA ASN A 287 -17.48 -18.23 -21.56
C ASN A 287 -16.74 -19.07 -22.65
N ASP A 288 -15.41 -19.16 -22.59
CA ASP A 288 -14.63 -19.94 -23.56
C ASP A 288 -14.69 -21.42 -23.22
N PRO A 289 -15.37 -22.26 -24.07
CA PRO A 289 -15.53 -23.69 -23.81
C PRO A 289 -14.21 -24.45 -23.83
N ASN A 290 -13.15 -23.88 -24.43
CA ASN A 290 -11.86 -24.58 -24.55
C ASN A 290 -11.03 -24.46 -23.27
N ILE A 291 -11.35 -23.56 -22.39
CA ILE A 291 -10.61 -23.34 -21.12
C ILE A 291 -11.03 -24.41 -20.09
N TRP A 292 -12.29 -24.79 -20.09
CA TRP A 292 -12.82 -25.77 -19.12
C TRP A 292 -12.59 -27.24 -19.52
N SER A 293 -12.20 -27.50 -20.78
CA SER A 293 -11.90 -28.85 -21.25
C SER A 293 -10.52 -29.40 -20.83
N VAL A 294 -9.65 -28.54 -20.25
CA VAL A 294 -8.29 -28.95 -19.84
C VAL A 294 -8.23 -29.39 -18.37
N VAL A 295 -9.31 -29.16 -17.59
CA VAL A 295 -9.32 -29.43 -16.13
C VAL A 295 -9.82 -30.83 -15.81
N ASP A 296 -10.44 -31.54 -16.77
CA ASP A 296 -11.04 -32.86 -16.55
C ASP A 296 -10.13 -34.06 -16.93
N ASP A 297 -8.86 -33.81 -17.31
CA ASP A 297 -7.93 -34.88 -17.75
C ASP A 297 -6.69 -35.06 -16.81
N GLU A 298 -6.78 -34.72 -15.52
CA GLU A 298 -5.76 -35.09 -14.51
C GLU A 298 -6.34 -35.90 -13.35
#